data_7015241df37a3be57a19c748ee818a89
#
_entry.id   7015241df37a3be57a19c748ee818a89
#
_cell.length_a   1.000
_cell.length_b   1.000
_cell.length_c   1.000
_cell.angle_alpha   90.00
_cell.angle_beta   90.00
_cell.angle_gamma   90.00
#
_symmetry.space_group_name_H-M   'P 1'
#
loop_
_entity.id
_entity.type
_entity.pdbx_description
1 polymer ?
#
loop_
_entity_poly.entity_id
_entity_poly.type
_entity_poly.pdbx_seq_one_letter_code
_entity_poly.pdbx_strand_id
1 'polypeptide(L)'
;KSSIYLFHHIIKNIYEFASRQLDHVDEKINEIEEAIFSGRQKEMLLALSLARSDVLNFLRTIKPQNSVLESLLARADFFENNAKPYIIDLLGEQHRVLNQAENNRETIEGLQTTNASLLEHRTNEIMKVLTIITFIALPLTLIANVFGMSSKNLPIVDQPYFFWIIIGMMIVSIGGLIMIFKHKKWL
;
A
#
# COMPACT_ATOMS: atom_id res chain seq x y z
N LYS A 1 -31.99 41.24 9.07
CA LYS A 1 -31.02 40.15 9.40
C LYS A 1 -29.62 40.72 9.27
N SER A 2 -28.78 40.57 10.29
CA SER A 2 -27.41 41.12 10.34
C SER A 2 -26.54 40.51 9.22
N SER A 3 -25.62 41.29 8.65
CA SER A 3 -24.66 40.83 7.63
C SER A 3 -23.80 39.67 8.16
N ILE A 4 -23.49 39.65 9.44
CA ILE A 4 -22.72 38.55 10.07
C ILE A 4 -23.50 37.22 10.07
N TYR A 5 -24.83 37.26 10.23
CA TYR A 5 -25.68 36.08 10.16
C TYR A 5 -25.66 35.47 8.75
N LEU A 6 -25.73 36.31 7.71
CA LEU A 6 -25.64 35.84 6.33
C LEU A 6 -24.28 35.23 6.02
N PHE A 7 -23.19 35.89 6.45
CA PHE A 7 -21.84 35.41 6.34
C PHE A 7 -21.68 34.02 7.00
N HIS A 8 -22.09 33.91 8.26
CA HIS A 8 -22.06 32.65 9.00
C HIS A 8 -22.80 31.54 8.28
N HIS A 9 -24.03 31.82 7.83
CA HIS A 9 -24.86 30.82 7.14
C HIS A 9 -24.21 30.31 5.84
N ILE A 10 -23.65 31.23 5.03
CA ILE A 10 -22.96 30.87 3.80
C ILE A 10 -21.73 30.00 4.08
N ILE A 11 -20.85 30.44 4.98
CA ILE A 11 -19.60 29.72 5.28
C ILE A 11 -19.91 28.37 5.93
N LYS A 12 -20.87 28.27 6.83
CA LYS A 12 -21.32 27.03 7.44
C LYS A 12 -21.76 26.01 6.39
N ASN A 13 -22.61 26.44 5.45
CA ASN A 13 -23.04 25.57 4.34
C ASN A 13 -21.88 25.09 3.45
N ILE A 14 -20.84 25.93 3.27
CA ILE A 14 -19.62 25.53 2.54
C ILE A 14 -18.87 24.44 3.31
N TYR A 15 -18.72 24.56 4.62
CA TYR A 15 -18.07 23.53 5.45
C TYR A 15 -18.88 22.23 5.51
N GLU A 16 -20.19 22.30 5.59
CA GLU A 16 -21.06 21.13 5.52
C GLU A 16 -20.96 20.42 4.15
N PHE A 17 -20.88 21.20 3.07
CA PHE A 17 -20.63 20.64 1.74
C PHE A 17 -19.24 19.99 1.67
N ALA A 18 -18.21 20.65 2.17
CA ALA A 18 -16.85 20.16 2.23
C ALA A 18 -16.75 18.82 3.02
N SER A 19 -17.45 18.73 4.17
CA SER A 19 -17.51 17.50 4.96
C SER A 19 -18.15 16.35 4.15
N ARG A 20 -19.26 16.58 3.47
CA ARG A 20 -19.86 15.57 2.60
C ARG A 20 -18.95 15.11 1.45
N GLN A 21 -18.14 16.01 0.89
CA GLN A 21 -17.15 15.60 -0.11
C GLN A 21 -16.04 14.72 0.48
N LEU A 22 -15.63 14.99 1.72
CA LEU A 22 -14.66 14.17 2.43
C LEU A 22 -15.24 12.80 2.82
N ASP A 23 -16.54 12.70 3.11
CA ASP A 23 -17.21 11.41 3.32
C ASP A 23 -17.13 10.53 2.06
N HIS A 24 -17.33 11.10 0.87
CA HIS A 24 -17.13 10.37 -0.38
C HIS A 24 -15.68 9.98 -0.65
N VAL A 25 -14.72 10.79 -0.18
CA VAL A 25 -13.30 10.40 -0.24
C VAL A 25 -13.03 9.23 0.69
N ASP A 26 -13.62 9.22 1.88
CA ASP A 26 -13.50 8.14 2.86
C ASP A 26 -14.08 6.82 2.31
N GLU A 27 -15.26 6.87 1.67
CA GLU A 27 -15.85 5.72 0.98
C GLU A 27 -14.88 5.14 -0.09
N LYS A 28 -14.26 6.00 -0.90
CA LYS A 28 -13.26 5.57 -1.89
C LYS A 28 -12.01 4.96 -1.24
N ILE A 29 -11.56 5.49 -0.11
CA ILE A 29 -10.43 4.95 0.65
C ILE A 29 -10.75 3.53 1.11
N ASN A 30 -11.96 3.30 1.63
CA ASN A 30 -12.42 1.99 2.07
C ASN A 30 -12.51 0.98 0.89
N GLU A 31 -13.00 1.40 -0.27
CA GLU A 31 -13.01 0.57 -1.48
C GLU A 31 -11.58 0.19 -1.93
N ILE A 32 -10.64 1.13 -1.85
CA ILE A 32 -9.23 0.89 -2.16
C ILE A 32 -8.62 -0.09 -1.17
N GLU A 33 -8.92 0.05 0.11
CA GLU A 33 -8.47 -0.85 1.16
C GLU A 33 -8.93 -2.29 0.91
N GLU A 34 -10.21 -2.51 0.67
CA GLU A 34 -10.75 -3.82 0.33
C GLU A 34 -10.10 -4.41 -0.92
N ALA A 35 -9.86 -3.58 -1.94
CA ALA A 35 -9.19 -3.99 -3.16
C ALA A 35 -7.73 -4.43 -2.93
N ILE A 36 -6.98 -3.74 -2.05
CA ILE A 36 -5.62 -4.10 -1.65
C ILE A 36 -5.61 -5.47 -0.98
N PHE A 37 -6.49 -5.70 -0.01
CA PHE A 37 -6.56 -6.97 0.73
C PHE A 37 -7.11 -8.11 -0.12
N SER A 38 -7.95 -7.83 -1.12
CA SER A 38 -8.42 -8.84 -2.10
C SER A 38 -7.38 -9.22 -3.17
N GLY A 39 -6.18 -8.65 -3.13
CA GLY A 39 -5.08 -9.03 -4.02
C GLY A 39 -4.83 -8.12 -5.23
N ARG A 40 -5.53 -6.99 -5.36
CA ARG A 40 -5.39 -6.02 -6.46
C ARG A 40 -4.37 -4.90 -6.17
N GLN A 41 -3.29 -5.22 -5.45
CA GLN A 41 -2.31 -4.23 -4.96
C GLN A 41 -1.73 -3.34 -6.06
N LYS A 42 -1.39 -3.91 -7.23
CA LYS A 42 -0.79 -3.14 -8.34
C LYS A 42 -1.75 -2.12 -8.94
N GLU A 43 -3.03 -2.50 -9.07
CA GLU A 43 -4.07 -1.65 -9.64
C GLU A 43 -4.37 -0.46 -8.74
N MET A 44 -4.25 -0.65 -7.42
CA MET A 44 -4.57 0.39 -6.43
C MET A 44 -3.47 1.44 -6.25
N LEU A 45 -2.27 1.26 -6.81
CA LEU A 45 -1.19 2.26 -6.72
C LEU A 45 -1.62 3.62 -7.29
N LEU A 46 -2.25 3.62 -8.46
CA LEU A 46 -2.73 4.87 -9.07
C LEU A 46 -3.90 5.47 -8.29
N ALA A 47 -4.86 4.64 -7.87
CA ALA A 47 -6.02 5.09 -7.10
C ALA A 47 -5.60 5.74 -5.77
N LEU A 48 -4.66 5.14 -5.03
CA LEU A 48 -4.06 5.72 -3.82
C LEU A 48 -3.36 7.06 -4.09
N SER A 49 -2.63 7.16 -5.20
CA SER A 49 -1.94 8.40 -5.58
C SER A 49 -2.92 9.53 -5.89
N LEU A 50 -4.01 9.22 -6.60
CA LEU A 50 -5.07 10.19 -6.91
C LEU A 50 -5.80 10.62 -5.65
N ALA A 51 -6.25 9.70 -4.82
CA ALA A 51 -6.90 10.00 -3.54
C ALA A 51 -6.03 10.88 -2.64
N ARG A 52 -4.71 10.58 -2.56
CA ARG A 52 -3.76 11.41 -1.83
C ARG A 52 -3.67 12.82 -2.39
N SER A 53 -3.59 12.95 -3.72
CA SER A 53 -3.53 14.27 -4.38
C SER A 53 -4.77 15.10 -4.08
N ASP A 54 -5.96 14.50 -4.13
CA ASP A 54 -7.22 15.16 -3.85
C ASP A 54 -7.27 15.67 -2.41
N VAL A 55 -6.92 14.83 -1.44
CA VAL A 55 -6.89 15.22 -0.01
C VAL A 55 -5.83 16.30 0.25
N LEU A 56 -4.64 16.22 -0.36
CA LEU A 56 -3.61 17.25 -0.20
C LEU A 56 -4.03 18.59 -0.79
N ASN A 57 -4.70 18.61 -1.93
CA ASN A 57 -5.24 19.82 -2.53
C ASN A 57 -6.33 20.43 -1.64
N PHE A 58 -7.17 19.59 -1.04
CA PHE A 58 -8.17 20.02 -0.08
C PHE A 58 -7.52 20.65 1.17
N LEU A 59 -6.52 19.98 1.75
CA LEU A 59 -5.79 20.50 2.92
C LEU A 59 -5.09 21.83 2.65
N ARG A 60 -4.54 22.04 1.45
CA ARG A 60 -3.96 23.34 1.04
C ARG A 60 -4.98 24.47 1.07
N THR A 61 -6.25 24.16 0.84
CA THR A 61 -7.32 25.15 0.83
C THR A 61 -7.89 25.40 2.22
N ILE A 62 -8.07 24.35 3.04
CA ILE A 62 -8.74 24.46 4.33
C ILE A 62 -7.83 24.97 5.46
N LYS A 63 -6.53 24.57 5.47
CA LYS A 63 -5.59 24.95 6.54
C LYS A 63 -5.43 26.47 6.73
N PRO A 64 -5.23 27.28 5.67
CA PRO A 64 -5.06 28.74 5.85
C PRO A 64 -6.30 29.45 6.35
N GLN A 65 -7.48 28.85 6.21
CA GLN A 65 -8.75 29.44 6.66
C GLN A 65 -8.83 29.60 8.20
N ASN A 66 -8.12 28.75 8.93
CA ASN A 66 -8.02 28.88 10.39
C ASN A 66 -7.50 30.27 10.80
N SER A 67 -6.37 30.69 10.22
CA SER A 67 -5.78 32.02 10.53
C SER A 67 -6.69 33.18 10.15
N VAL A 68 -7.49 33.02 9.09
CA VAL A 68 -8.48 34.03 8.68
C VAL A 68 -9.59 34.13 9.73
N LEU A 69 -10.15 33.00 10.15
CA LEU A 69 -11.21 32.96 11.17
C LEU A 69 -10.73 33.46 12.55
N GLU A 70 -9.51 33.10 12.95
CA GLU A 70 -8.89 33.61 14.17
C GLU A 70 -8.69 35.15 14.12
N SER A 71 -8.25 35.66 12.96
CA SER A 71 -8.11 37.10 12.74
C SER A 71 -9.46 37.82 12.79
N LEU A 72 -10.51 37.21 12.27
CA LEU A 72 -11.88 37.71 12.37
C LEU A 72 -12.37 37.69 13.83
N LEU A 73 -12.09 36.62 14.56
CA LEU A 73 -12.45 36.49 15.98
C LEU A 73 -11.77 37.56 16.82
N ALA A 74 -10.47 37.82 16.60
CA ALA A 74 -9.73 38.86 17.30
C ALA A 74 -10.30 40.27 17.06
N ARG A 75 -11.01 40.48 15.95
CA ARG A 75 -11.63 41.74 15.60
C ARG A 75 -13.17 41.73 15.73
N ALA A 76 -13.71 40.71 16.40
CA ALA A 76 -15.17 40.50 16.48
C ALA A 76 -15.93 41.68 17.11
N ASP A 77 -15.26 42.45 17.98
CA ASP A 77 -15.85 43.61 18.67
C ASP A 77 -16.09 44.82 17.72
N PHE A 78 -15.45 44.80 16.51
CA PHE A 78 -15.73 45.83 15.49
C PHE A 78 -17.01 45.55 14.66
N PHE A 79 -17.55 44.33 14.76
CA PHE A 79 -18.77 43.93 14.05
C PHE A 79 -20.00 44.18 14.95
N GLU A 80 -21.07 44.66 14.33
CA GLU A 80 -22.34 44.80 15.02
C GLU A 80 -22.93 43.44 15.44
N ASN A 81 -23.76 43.47 16.52
CA ASN A 81 -24.59 42.33 16.94
C ASN A 81 -23.85 41.09 17.44
N ASN A 82 -22.87 41.24 18.31
CA ASN A 82 -22.23 40.08 18.97
C ASN A 82 -21.77 38.99 18.01
N ALA A 83 -20.89 39.34 17.10
CA ALA A 83 -20.37 38.43 16.05
C ALA A 83 -19.56 37.24 16.61
N LYS A 84 -19.01 37.35 17.82
CA LYS A 84 -18.14 36.34 18.45
C LYS A 84 -18.69 34.89 18.39
N PRO A 85 -19.94 34.61 18.85
CA PRO A 85 -20.46 33.22 18.81
C PRO A 85 -20.52 32.62 17.40
N TYR A 86 -20.85 33.41 16.39
CA TYR A 86 -20.91 32.96 15.00
C TYR A 86 -19.54 32.60 14.45
N ILE A 87 -18.50 33.39 14.79
CA ILE A 87 -17.13 33.10 14.34
C ILE A 87 -16.57 31.88 15.05
N ILE A 88 -16.88 31.70 16.34
CA ILE A 88 -16.47 30.49 17.11
C ILE A 88 -17.13 29.25 16.54
N ASP A 89 -18.43 29.30 16.16
CA ASP A 89 -19.09 28.16 15.49
C ASP A 89 -18.40 27.82 14.17
N LEU A 90 -18.05 28.82 13.35
CA LEU A 90 -17.32 28.61 12.11
C LEU A 90 -15.91 28.00 12.32
N LEU A 91 -15.21 28.39 13.36
CA LEU A 91 -13.93 27.78 13.75
C LEU A 91 -14.09 26.31 14.11
N GLY A 92 -15.15 25.98 14.86
CA GLY A 92 -15.49 24.58 15.18
C GLY A 92 -15.76 23.75 13.93
N GLU A 93 -16.54 24.28 12.99
CA GLU A 93 -16.81 23.58 11.70
C GLU A 93 -15.55 23.44 10.86
N GLN A 94 -14.71 24.48 10.77
CA GLN A 94 -13.44 24.43 10.05
C GLN A 94 -12.51 23.38 10.64
N HIS A 95 -12.37 23.31 11.97
CA HIS A 95 -11.56 22.29 12.64
C HIS A 95 -12.08 20.87 12.40
N ARG A 96 -13.41 20.68 12.40
CA ARG A 96 -14.03 19.39 12.10
C ARG A 96 -13.64 18.91 10.71
N VAL A 97 -13.80 19.76 9.70
CA VAL A 97 -13.47 19.46 8.30
C VAL A 97 -11.95 19.24 8.12
N LEU A 98 -11.13 20.05 8.80
CA LEU A 98 -9.67 19.89 8.77
C LEU A 98 -9.24 18.54 9.34
N ASN A 99 -9.76 18.17 10.50
CA ASN A 99 -9.43 16.89 11.14
C ASN A 99 -9.87 15.69 10.28
N GLN A 100 -11.04 15.77 9.66
CA GLN A 100 -11.51 14.73 8.73
C GLN A 100 -10.55 14.57 7.54
N ALA A 101 -10.11 15.68 6.93
CA ALA A 101 -9.15 15.64 5.84
C ALA A 101 -7.75 15.11 6.27
N GLU A 102 -7.32 15.45 7.47
CA GLU A 102 -6.06 14.93 8.03
C GLU A 102 -6.14 13.43 8.32
N ASN A 103 -7.25 12.95 8.87
CA ASN A 103 -7.49 11.52 9.07
C ASN A 103 -7.48 10.74 7.74
N ASN A 104 -8.16 11.26 6.71
CA ASN A 104 -8.15 10.65 5.38
C ASN A 104 -6.73 10.60 4.80
N ARG A 105 -5.92 11.65 4.98
CA ARG A 105 -4.51 11.65 4.58
C ARG A 105 -3.72 10.57 5.29
N GLU A 106 -3.84 10.47 6.62
CA GLU A 106 -3.13 9.47 7.41
C GLU A 106 -3.52 8.04 7.02
N THR A 107 -4.80 7.80 6.78
CA THR A 107 -5.30 6.49 6.30
C THR A 107 -4.69 6.14 4.95
N ILE A 108 -4.67 7.08 3.99
CA ILE A 108 -4.05 6.86 2.67
C ILE A 108 -2.56 6.56 2.80
N GLU A 109 -1.82 7.29 3.64
CA GLU A 109 -0.39 7.06 3.88
C GLU A 109 -0.14 5.68 4.52
N GLY A 110 -0.98 5.26 5.44
CA GLY A 110 -0.99 3.91 6.01
C GLY A 110 -1.25 2.83 4.97
N LEU A 111 -2.24 3.01 4.12
CA LEU A 111 -2.56 2.09 3.02
C LEU A 111 -1.44 2.02 1.98
N GLN A 112 -0.78 3.13 1.65
CA GLN A 112 0.38 3.14 0.76
C GLN A 112 1.52 2.27 1.32
N THR A 113 1.80 2.41 2.61
CA THR A 113 2.83 1.61 3.30
C THR A 113 2.46 0.13 3.34
N THR A 114 1.21 -0.18 3.69
CA THR A 114 0.68 -1.55 3.70
C THR A 114 0.74 -2.19 2.32
N ASN A 115 0.29 -1.46 1.29
CA ASN A 115 0.31 -1.94 -0.09
C ASN A 115 1.73 -2.23 -0.60
N ALA A 116 2.69 -1.36 -0.27
CA ALA A 116 4.11 -1.57 -0.60
C ALA A 116 4.66 -2.83 0.08
N SER A 117 4.37 -3.02 1.38
CA SER A 117 4.79 -4.20 2.13
C SER A 117 4.19 -5.50 1.60
N LEU A 118 2.91 -5.48 1.20
CA LEU A 118 2.26 -6.64 0.57
C LEU A 118 2.86 -6.99 -0.79
N LEU A 119 3.20 -5.99 -1.60
CA LEU A 119 3.89 -6.19 -2.88
C LEU A 119 5.30 -6.75 -2.68
N GLU A 120 6.04 -6.25 -1.70
CA GLU A 120 7.36 -6.77 -1.33
C GLU A 120 7.27 -8.21 -0.85
N HIS A 121 6.32 -8.53 0.03
CA HIS A 121 6.09 -9.90 0.50
C HIS A 121 5.81 -10.85 -0.67
N ARG A 122 4.95 -10.49 -1.61
CA ARG A 122 4.69 -11.29 -2.83
C ARG A 122 5.94 -11.47 -3.68
N THR A 123 6.73 -10.41 -3.85
CA THR A 123 7.99 -10.49 -4.60
C THR A 123 8.95 -11.46 -3.93
N ASN A 124 9.07 -11.40 -2.60
CA ASN A 124 9.90 -12.31 -1.83
C ASN A 124 9.41 -13.78 -1.93
N GLU A 125 8.10 -14.02 -1.93
CA GLU A 125 7.54 -15.36 -2.17
C GLU A 125 7.91 -15.90 -3.57
N ILE A 126 7.77 -15.08 -4.61
CA ILE A 126 8.16 -15.46 -5.98
C ILE A 126 9.67 -15.75 -6.04
N MET A 127 10.51 -14.89 -5.45
CA MET A 127 11.96 -15.09 -5.40
C MET A 127 12.34 -16.35 -4.63
N LYS A 128 11.63 -16.67 -3.55
CA LYS A 128 11.80 -17.91 -2.80
C LYS A 128 11.53 -19.14 -3.68
N VAL A 129 10.40 -19.16 -4.39
CA VAL A 129 10.05 -20.26 -5.30
C VAL A 129 11.08 -20.38 -6.42
N LEU A 130 11.49 -19.27 -7.04
CA LEU A 130 12.51 -19.27 -8.09
C LEU A 130 13.85 -19.80 -7.59
N THR A 131 14.23 -19.40 -6.37
CA THR A 131 15.46 -19.87 -5.71
C THR A 131 15.41 -21.38 -5.50
N ILE A 132 14.31 -21.92 -4.99
CA ILE A 132 14.13 -23.37 -4.79
C ILE A 132 14.27 -24.13 -6.12
N ILE A 133 13.60 -23.67 -7.18
CA ILE A 133 13.68 -24.28 -8.50
C ILE A 133 15.12 -24.28 -9.03
N THR A 134 15.81 -23.14 -8.90
CA THR A 134 17.21 -23.00 -9.35
C THR A 134 18.14 -23.93 -8.58
N PHE A 135 18.01 -24.02 -7.26
CA PHE A 135 18.83 -24.91 -6.43
C PHE A 135 18.60 -26.40 -6.71
N ILE A 136 17.38 -26.76 -7.14
CA ILE A 136 17.09 -28.15 -7.57
C ILE A 136 17.63 -28.40 -8.98
N ALA A 137 17.48 -27.47 -9.91
CA ALA A 137 17.90 -27.62 -11.29
C ALA A 137 19.42 -27.66 -11.47
N LEU A 138 20.17 -26.88 -10.67
CA LEU A 138 21.63 -26.73 -10.82
C LEU A 138 22.40 -28.04 -10.66
N PRO A 139 22.24 -28.83 -9.57
CA PRO A 139 22.94 -30.10 -9.45
C PRO A 139 22.49 -31.12 -10.49
N LEU A 140 21.22 -31.11 -10.89
CA LEU A 140 20.73 -31.98 -11.95
C LEU A 140 21.42 -31.71 -13.30
N THR A 141 21.53 -30.40 -13.62
CA THR A 141 22.21 -29.96 -14.85
C THR A 141 23.70 -30.31 -14.79
N LEU A 142 24.35 -30.16 -13.63
CA LEU A 142 25.75 -30.52 -13.45
C LEU A 142 25.95 -32.03 -13.67
N ILE A 143 25.12 -32.88 -13.05
CA ILE A 143 25.17 -34.33 -13.24
C ILE A 143 24.98 -34.68 -14.71
N ALA A 144 23.94 -34.14 -15.37
CA ALA A 144 23.66 -34.39 -16.77
C ALA A 144 24.83 -33.97 -17.69
N ASN A 145 25.47 -32.82 -17.42
CA ASN A 145 26.59 -32.32 -18.21
C ASN A 145 27.85 -33.16 -18.01
N VAL A 146 28.19 -33.52 -16.78
CA VAL A 146 29.37 -34.37 -16.50
C VAL A 146 29.28 -35.74 -17.20
N PHE A 147 28.12 -36.37 -17.13
CA PHE A 147 27.90 -37.66 -17.74
C PHE A 147 27.52 -37.58 -19.24
N GLY A 148 27.03 -36.41 -19.71
CA GLY A 148 26.78 -36.15 -21.15
C GLY A 148 28.06 -35.86 -21.93
N MET A 149 29.15 -35.50 -21.29
CA MET A 149 30.45 -35.41 -21.95
C MET A 149 30.92 -36.80 -22.34
N SER A 150 30.92 -37.07 -23.64
CA SER A 150 31.29 -38.34 -24.25
C SER A 150 32.78 -38.58 -24.09
N SER A 151 33.24 -38.94 -22.89
CA SER A 151 34.63 -39.28 -22.60
C SER A 151 34.77 -40.80 -22.51
N LYS A 152 35.50 -41.38 -23.45
CA LYS A 152 35.83 -42.83 -23.49
C LYS A 152 36.58 -43.34 -22.25
N ASN A 153 36.93 -42.45 -21.34
CA ASN A 153 37.73 -42.77 -20.15
C ASN A 153 36.94 -42.68 -18.81
N LEU A 154 35.63 -42.52 -18.85
CA LEU A 154 34.81 -42.59 -17.63
C LEU A 154 34.61 -44.05 -17.22
N PRO A 155 35.02 -44.46 -16.01
CA PRO A 155 35.05 -45.88 -15.59
C PRO A 155 33.65 -46.51 -15.44
N ILE A 156 32.57 -45.74 -15.62
CA ILE A 156 31.18 -46.16 -15.38
C ILE A 156 30.39 -46.27 -16.68
N VAL A 157 30.88 -45.68 -17.82
CA VAL A 157 30.13 -45.58 -19.10
C VAL A 157 29.89 -46.91 -19.81
N ASP A 158 30.77 -47.90 -19.63
CA ASP A 158 30.66 -49.20 -20.30
C ASP A 158 29.78 -50.22 -19.57
N GLN A 159 29.09 -49.81 -18.49
CA GLN A 159 28.23 -50.73 -17.75
C GLN A 159 26.76 -50.67 -18.22
N PRO A 160 26.06 -51.83 -18.34
CA PRO A 160 24.67 -51.88 -18.82
C PRO A 160 23.67 -51.13 -17.92
N TYR A 161 24.05 -50.85 -16.70
CA TYR A 161 23.19 -50.10 -15.72
C TYR A 161 23.56 -48.62 -15.59
N PHE A 162 24.43 -48.09 -16.42
CA PHE A 162 24.90 -46.70 -16.40
C PHE A 162 23.77 -45.66 -16.31
N PHE A 163 22.77 -45.83 -17.18
CA PHE A 163 21.61 -44.95 -17.21
C PHE A 163 20.84 -44.94 -15.87
N TRP A 164 20.63 -46.10 -15.28
CA TRP A 164 19.91 -46.21 -13.99
C TRP A 164 20.70 -45.65 -12.80
N ILE A 165 22.01 -45.73 -12.85
CA ILE A 165 22.89 -45.15 -11.84
C ILE A 165 22.79 -43.62 -11.83
N ILE A 166 22.78 -42.98 -13.02
CA ILE A 166 22.62 -41.54 -13.17
C ILE A 166 21.26 -41.10 -12.65
N ILE A 167 20.18 -41.78 -13.06
CA ILE A 167 18.82 -41.45 -12.56
C ILE A 167 18.75 -41.62 -11.05
N GLY A 168 19.31 -42.66 -10.48
CA GLY A 168 19.34 -42.88 -9.05
C GLY A 168 20.07 -41.74 -8.31
N MET A 169 21.21 -41.28 -8.83
CA MET A 169 21.96 -40.14 -8.28
C MET A 169 21.18 -38.84 -8.36
N MET A 170 20.45 -38.59 -9.46
CA MET A 170 19.57 -37.43 -9.59
C MET A 170 18.44 -37.45 -8.56
N ILE A 171 17.77 -38.59 -8.38
CA ILE A 171 16.67 -38.76 -7.42
C ILE A 171 17.16 -38.54 -5.99
N VAL A 172 18.31 -39.08 -5.63
CA VAL A 172 18.93 -38.89 -4.28
C VAL A 172 19.29 -37.41 -4.05
N SER A 173 19.83 -36.74 -5.08
CA SER A 173 20.15 -35.29 -5.00
C SER A 173 18.89 -34.46 -4.79
N ILE A 174 17.82 -34.71 -5.53
CA ILE A 174 16.52 -34.01 -5.36
C ILE A 174 15.95 -34.28 -3.98
N GLY A 175 15.90 -35.53 -3.54
CA GLY A 175 15.39 -35.92 -2.23
C GLY A 175 16.14 -35.25 -1.07
N GLY A 176 17.47 -35.19 -1.16
CA GLY A 176 18.30 -34.50 -0.19
C GLY A 176 18.03 -32.99 -0.10
N LEU A 177 17.88 -32.34 -1.27
CA LEU A 177 17.56 -30.90 -1.32
C LEU A 177 16.16 -30.61 -0.78
N ILE A 178 15.14 -31.40 -1.13
CA ILE A 178 13.78 -31.23 -0.60
C ILE A 178 13.79 -31.39 0.94
N MET A 179 14.55 -32.36 1.47
CA MET A 179 14.67 -32.57 2.90
C MET A 179 15.32 -31.37 3.62
N ILE A 180 16.35 -30.76 3.01
CA ILE A 180 17.00 -29.54 3.52
C ILE A 180 16.04 -28.34 3.51
N PHE A 181 15.30 -28.13 2.41
CA PHE A 181 14.34 -27.01 2.32
C PHE A 181 13.18 -27.17 3.29
N LYS A 182 12.67 -28.40 3.46
CA LYS A 182 11.63 -28.71 4.46
C LYS A 182 12.14 -28.48 5.89
N HIS A 183 13.38 -28.87 6.20
CA HIS A 183 13.98 -28.63 7.53
C HIS A 183 14.16 -27.15 7.83
N LYS A 184 14.52 -26.35 6.81
CA LYS A 184 14.66 -24.89 6.93
C LYS A 184 13.32 -24.13 6.85
N LYS A 185 12.18 -24.81 6.77
CA LYS A 185 10.83 -24.20 6.61
C LYS A 185 10.73 -23.28 5.40
N TRP A 186 11.42 -23.64 4.32
CA TRP A 186 11.34 -22.91 3.04
C TRP A 186 10.27 -23.48 2.12
N LEU A 187 9.81 -24.65 2.41
CA LEU A 187 8.65 -25.32 1.80
C LEU A 187 7.53 -25.43 2.83
#